data_e1db72772bb85c3b425a48fe13a7d25e
#
_entry.id   e1db72772bb85c3b425a48fe13a7d25e
#
_cell.length_a   1.000
_cell.length_b   1.000
_cell.length_c   1.000
_cell.angle_alpha   90.00
_cell.angle_beta   90.00
_cell.angle_gamma   90.00
#
_symmetry.space_group_name_H-M   'P 1'
#
loop_
_entity.id
_entity.type
_entity.pdbx_description
1 polymer ?
#
loop_
_entity_poly.entity_id
_entity_poly.type
_entity_poly.pdbx_seq_one_letter_code
_entity_poly.pdbx_strand_id
1 'polypeptide(L)'
;RINYYQQAPEAIHLLMEQESYLNQQFLNHDSLTLNVLELVKLRVSQINQCAFCLDMHHDKANELGESPERLYGLNAWRDMPFYSAQEQLALEWAEHLTAGESVDDDFYSRAVTAFGEKGIVILTIAVNAINSWNRICKVFKPELGSYKAS
;
A
#
# COMPACT_ATOMS: atom_id res chain seq x y z
N ARG A 1 -0.16 10.71 -22.30
CA ARG A 1 -1.51 11.10 -21.87
C ARG A 1 -1.43 12.39 -21.07
N ILE A 2 -2.58 12.97 -20.72
CA ILE A 2 -2.61 14.24 -19.98
C ILE A 2 -1.89 14.12 -18.62
N ASN A 3 -1.38 15.26 -18.13
CA ASN A 3 -0.81 15.35 -16.80
C ASN A 3 -1.93 15.66 -15.80
N TYR A 4 -2.32 14.68 -15.00
CA TYR A 4 -3.41 14.81 -14.03
C TYR A 4 -3.11 15.84 -12.92
N TYR A 5 -1.84 16.05 -12.57
CA TYR A 5 -1.45 17.09 -11.62
C TYR A 5 -1.80 18.50 -12.11
N GLN A 6 -1.61 18.73 -13.41
CA GLN A 6 -1.88 20.03 -14.01
C GLN A 6 -3.38 20.26 -14.22
N GLN A 7 -4.12 19.20 -14.46
CA GLN A 7 -5.56 19.33 -14.79
C GLN A 7 -6.45 19.45 -13.56
N ALA A 8 -6.10 18.80 -12.45
CA ALA A 8 -6.89 18.83 -11.23
C ALA A 8 -5.98 18.94 -10.00
N PRO A 9 -5.22 20.05 -9.85
CA PRO A 9 -4.23 20.19 -8.79
C PRO A 9 -4.82 20.08 -7.39
N GLU A 10 -6.00 20.65 -7.14
CA GLU A 10 -6.63 20.60 -5.82
C GLU A 10 -7.02 19.17 -5.44
N ALA A 11 -7.54 18.39 -6.39
CA ALA A 11 -7.92 17.00 -6.14
C ALA A 11 -6.70 16.15 -5.82
N ILE A 12 -5.62 16.32 -6.58
CA ILE A 12 -4.36 15.62 -6.33
C ILE A 12 -3.74 16.04 -5.00
N HIS A 13 -3.82 17.33 -4.65
CA HIS A 13 -3.33 17.83 -3.37
C HIS A 13 -4.01 17.13 -2.18
N LEU A 14 -5.32 16.93 -2.23
CA LEU A 14 -6.06 16.19 -1.20
C LEU A 14 -5.55 14.74 -1.06
N LEU A 15 -5.26 14.08 -2.17
CA LEU A 15 -4.70 12.73 -2.15
C LEU A 15 -3.28 12.72 -1.57
N MET A 16 -2.47 13.74 -1.87
CA MET A 16 -1.13 13.89 -1.30
C MET A 16 -1.18 14.17 0.20
N GLU A 17 -2.12 14.95 0.68
CA GLU A 17 -2.35 15.16 2.11
C GLU A 17 -2.73 13.86 2.82
N GLN A 18 -3.57 13.03 2.20
CA GLN A 18 -3.91 11.71 2.73
C GLN A 18 -2.66 10.84 2.85
N GLU A 19 -1.78 10.83 1.83
CA GLU A 19 -0.51 10.09 1.88
C GLU A 19 0.37 10.57 3.04
N SER A 20 0.47 11.88 3.23
CA SER A 20 1.23 12.49 4.33
C SER A 20 0.69 12.04 5.69
N TYR A 21 -0.62 12.08 5.87
CA TYR A 21 -1.30 11.59 7.07
C TYR A 21 -1.00 10.12 7.34
N LEU A 22 -1.13 9.27 6.32
CA LEU A 22 -0.88 7.84 6.44
C LEU A 22 0.57 7.54 6.83
N ASN A 23 1.53 8.20 6.19
CA ASN A 23 2.95 8.04 6.55
C ASN A 23 3.20 8.37 8.02
N GLN A 24 2.60 9.43 8.53
CA GLN A 24 2.72 9.83 9.95
C GLN A 24 2.14 8.76 10.88
N GLN A 25 0.98 8.20 10.53
CA GLN A 25 0.34 7.17 11.35
C GLN A 25 1.16 5.89 11.39
N PHE A 26 1.67 5.43 10.25
CA PHE A 26 2.50 4.23 10.18
C PHE A 26 3.87 4.44 10.83
N LEU A 27 4.41 5.66 10.78
CA LEU A 27 5.68 5.99 11.44
C LEU A 27 5.58 5.81 12.97
N ASN A 28 4.43 6.10 13.55
CA ASN A 28 4.21 6.14 15.00
C ASN A 28 3.43 4.92 15.55
N HIS A 29 3.14 3.93 14.72
CA HIS A 29 2.39 2.75 15.13
C HIS A 29 3.32 1.59 15.49
N ASP A 30 2.99 0.83 16.53
CA ASP A 30 3.83 -0.27 17.03
C ASP A 30 3.88 -1.47 16.07
N SER A 31 2.76 -1.81 15.45
CA SER A 31 2.62 -3.00 14.60
C SER A 31 2.61 -2.67 13.11
N LEU A 32 2.01 -1.54 12.73
CA LEU A 32 1.94 -1.08 11.34
C LEU A 32 3.10 -0.11 11.09
N THR A 33 4.22 -0.65 10.65
CA THR A 33 5.42 0.12 10.35
C THR A 33 5.40 0.67 8.93
N LEU A 34 6.32 1.58 8.61
CA LEU A 34 6.49 2.05 7.23
C LEU A 34 6.85 0.92 6.27
N ASN A 35 7.59 -0.10 6.73
CA ASN A 35 7.87 -1.29 5.95
C ASN A 35 6.59 -2.06 5.59
N VAL A 36 5.70 -2.23 6.57
CA VAL A 36 4.38 -2.85 6.32
C VAL A 36 3.58 -2.03 5.30
N LEU A 37 3.58 -0.70 5.43
CA LEU A 37 2.89 0.17 4.49
C LEU A 37 3.38 -0.05 3.05
N GLU A 38 4.70 -0.08 2.85
CA GLU A 38 5.27 -0.29 1.51
C GLU A 38 4.99 -1.70 0.98
N LEU A 39 5.05 -2.74 1.82
CA LEU A 39 4.68 -4.10 1.42
C LEU A 39 3.21 -4.19 0.98
N VAL A 40 2.31 -3.56 1.72
CA VAL A 40 0.89 -3.50 1.38
C VAL A 40 0.69 -2.77 0.04
N LYS A 41 1.32 -1.62 -0.14
CA LYS A 41 1.25 -0.84 -1.39
C LYS A 41 1.78 -1.63 -2.57
N LEU A 42 2.91 -2.30 -2.41
CA LEU A 42 3.48 -3.15 -3.46
C LEU A 42 2.55 -4.32 -3.81
N ARG A 43 2.02 -5.01 -2.79
CA ARG A 43 1.12 -6.14 -3.04
C ARG A 43 -0.14 -5.73 -3.80
N VAL A 44 -0.78 -4.66 -3.38
CA VAL A 44 -1.97 -4.12 -4.07
C VAL A 44 -1.62 -3.69 -5.50
N SER A 45 -0.47 -3.06 -5.68
CA SER A 45 0.01 -2.65 -7.01
C SER A 45 0.32 -3.83 -7.93
N GLN A 46 0.78 -4.97 -7.38
CA GLN A 46 0.92 -6.22 -8.13
C GLN A 46 -0.43 -6.74 -8.60
N ILE A 47 -1.41 -6.78 -7.71
CA ILE A 47 -2.77 -7.24 -8.03
C ILE A 47 -3.38 -6.37 -9.13
N ASN A 48 -3.26 -5.06 -9.00
CA ASN A 48 -3.81 -4.09 -9.95
C ASN A 48 -2.91 -3.85 -11.17
N GLN A 49 -1.72 -4.43 -11.22
CA GLN A 49 -0.77 -4.30 -12.32
C GLN A 49 -0.45 -2.84 -12.68
N CYS A 50 -0.09 -2.05 -11.67
CA CYS A 50 0.30 -0.65 -11.86
C CYS A 50 1.83 -0.53 -11.96
N ALA A 51 2.34 -0.43 -13.18
CA ALA A 51 3.79 -0.36 -13.43
C ALA A 51 4.47 0.81 -12.71
N PHE A 52 3.90 2.01 -12.81
CA PHE A 52 4.43 3.20 -12.13
C PHE A 52 4.48 3.02 -10.61
N CYS A 53 3.42 2.46 -10.03
CA CYS A 53 3.33 2.25 -8.59
C CYS A 53 4.32 1.20 -8.11
N LEU A 54 4.50 0.11 -8.87
CA LEU A 54 5.49 -0.92 -8.55
C LEU A 54 6.89 -0.35 -8.54
N ASP A 55 7.26 0.43 -9.54
CA ASP A 55 8.58 1.05 -9.66
C ASP A 55 8.84 2.00 -8.47
N MET A 56 7.90 2.89 -8.19
CA MET A 56 8.03 3.88 -7.11
C MET A 56 8.09 3.22 -5.72
N HIS A 57 7.19 2.30 -5.43
CA HIS A 57 7.14 1.69 -4.10
C HIS A 57 8.25 0.67 -3.87
N HIS A 58 8.78 0.05 -4.93
CA HIS A 58 9.98 -0.76 -4.83
C HIS A 58 11.18 0.09 -4.38
N ASP A 59 11.36 1.26 -4.98
CA ASP A 59 12.42 2.19 -4.57
C ASP A 59 12.25 2.64 -3.11
N LYS A 60 11.04 2.99 -2.71
CA LYS A 60 10.75 3.39 -1.32
C LYS A 60 11.02 2.25 -0.33
N ALA A 61 10.64 1.03 -0.66
CA ALA A 61 10.91 -0.13 0.18
C ALA A 61 12.42 -0.37 0.33
N ASN A 62 13.18 -0.22 -0.74
CA ASN A 62 14.65 -0.32 -0.70
C ASN A 62 15.25 0.75 0.22
N GLU A 63 14.77 1.98 0.18
CA GLU A 63 15.20 3.07 1.07
C GLU A 63 14.95 2.75 2.55
N LEU A 64 13.89 1.98 2.84
CA LEU A 64 13.57 1.51 4.19
C LEU A 64 14.38 0.27 4.61
N GLY A 65 15.26 -0.22 3.76
CA GLY A 65 16.11 -1.38 4.05
C GLY A 65 15.45 -2.73 3.84
N GLU A 66 14.38 -2.81 3.04
CA GLU A 66 13.74 -4.09 2.72
C GLU A 66 14.69 -5.01 1.96
N SER A 67 14.60 -6.31 2.23
CA SER A 67 15.45 -7.30 1.55
C SER A 67 14.88 -7.67 0.18
N PRO A 68 15.75 -8.01 -0.78
CA PRO A 68 15.31 -8.47 -2.10
C PRO A 68 14.34 -9.65 -2.03
N GLU A 69 14.58 -10.60 -1.14
CA GLU A 69 13.74 -11.79 -0.96
C GLU A 69 12.30 -11.43 -0.54
N ARG A 70 12.17 -10.46 0.34
CA ARG A 70 10.86 -9.99 0.81
C ARG A 70 10.11 -9.22 -0.27
N LEU A 71 10.82 -8.58 -1.19
CA LEU A 71 10.22 -7.84 -2.30
C LEU A 71 9.82 -8.77 -3.45
N TYR A 72 10.73 -9.62 -3.95
CA TYR A 72 10.36 -10.51 -5.05
C TYR A 72 9.44 -11.66 -4.62
N GLY A 73 9.50 -12.06 -3.34
CA GLY A 73 8.65 -13.10 -2.78
C GLY A 73 7.22 -12.66 -2.47
N LEU A 74 6.94 -11.36 -2.52
CA LEU A 74 5.68 -10.79 -2.08
C LEU A 74 4.46 -11.33 -2.82
N ASN A 75 4.59 -11.65 -4.11
CA ASN A 75 3.51 -12.23 -4.90
C ASN A 75 3.10 -13.64 -4.43
N ALA A 76 4.00 -14.32 -3.70
CA ALA A 76 3.78 -15.66 -3.14
C ALA A 76 4.06 -15.69 -1.64
N TRP A 77 3.72 -14.62 -0.94
CA TRP A 77 4.09 -14.41 0.46
C TRP A 77 3.63 -15.53 1.40
N ARG A 78 2.51 -16.19 1.09
CA ARG A 78 1.97 -17.27 1.93
C ARG A 78 2.92 -18.47 2.03
N ASP A 79 3.70 -18.72 0.99
CA ASP A 79 4.61 -19.86 0.92
C ASP A 79 6.07 -19.46 1.22
N MET A 80 6.33 -18.17 1.49
CA MET A 80 7.65 -17.65 1.80
C MET A 80 7.81 -17.47 3.33
N PRO A 81 8.92 -17.95 3.95
CA PRO A 81 9.10 -17.84 5.40
C PRO A 81 9.68 -16.48 5.83
N PHE A 82 9.35 -15.40 5.13
CA PHE A 82 10.03 -14.10 5.32
C PHE A 82 9.16 -13.03 5.98
N TYR A 83 7.91 -13.34 6.30
CA TYR A 83 6.96 -12.34 6.80
C TYR A 83 6.44 -12.73 8.18
N SER A 84 6.37 -11.75 9.09
CA SER A 84 5.78 -11.96 10.42
C SER A 84 4.28 -12.24 10.33
N ALA A 85 3.71 -12.76 11.41
CA ALA A 85 2.26 -13.01 11.47
C ALA A 85 1.45 -11.72 11.24
N GLN A 86 1.91 -10.59 11.77
CA GLN A 86 1.25 -9.29 11.58
C GLN A 86 1.37 -8.80 10.13
N GLU A 87 2.53 -8.98 9.51
CA GLU A 87 2.73 -8.65 8.09
C GLU A 87 1.83 -9.50 7.19
N GLN A 88 1.76 -10.80 7.46
CA GLN A 88 0.87 -11.71 6.71
C GLN A 88 -0.60 -11.29 6.84
N LEU A 89 -1.04 -10.92 8.04
CA LEU A 89 -2.40 -10.46 8.26
C LEU A 89 -2.70 -9.14 7.53
N ALA A 90 -1.74 -8.21 7.51
CA ALA A 90 -1.87 -6.96 6.75
C ALA A 90 -1.99 -7.22 5.25
N LEU A 91 -1.18 -8.14 4.71
CA LEU A 91 -1.24 -8.55 3.31
C LEU A 91 -2.55 -9.23 2.96
N GLU A 92 -3.03 -10.14 3.83
CA GLU A 92 -4.32 -10.80 3.67
C GLU A 92 -5.46 -9.78 3.67
N TRP A 93 -5.44 -8.81 4.59
CA TRP A 93 -6.40 -7.73 4.65
C TRP A 93 -6.42 -6.92 3.36
N ALA A 94 -5.25 -6.54 2.87
CA ALA A 94 -5.10 -5.77 1.63
C ALA A 94 -5.63 -6.53 0.40
N GLU A 95 -5.33 -7.82 0.29
CA GLU A 95 -5.81 -8.66 -0.82
C GLU A 95 -7.34 -8.79 -0.79
N HIS A 96 -7.90 -9.02 0.39
CA HIS A 96 -9.33 -9.21 0.61
C HIS A 96 -10.12 -7.96 0.19
N LEU A 97 -9.69 -6.79 0.67
CA LEU A 97 -10.33 -5.52 0.32
C LEU A 97 -10.19 -5.20 -1.16
N THR A 98 -9.02 -5.43 -1.72
CA THR A 98 -8.74 -5.16 -3.13
C THR A 98 -9.61 -6.04 -4.06
N ALA A 99 -9.86 -7.27 -3.64
CA ALA A 99 -10.78 -8.19 -4.34
C ALA A 99 -12.26 -7.80 -4.18
N GLY A 100 -12.58 -6.92 -3.26
CA GLY A 100 -13.96 -6.50 -2.99
C GLY A 100 -14.78 -7.54 -2.22
N GLU A 101 -14.11 -8.44 -1.51
CA GLU A 101 -14.78 -9.47 -0.72
C GLU A 101 -15.30 -8.92 0.61
N SER A 102 -16.36 -9.55 1.13
CA SER A 102 -16.90 -9.21 2.44
C SER A 102 -15.95 -9.64 3.55
N VAL A 103 -15.85 -8.84 4.58
CA VAL A 103 -15.06 -9.13 5.78
C VAL A 103 -15.98 -9.78 6.81
N ASP A 104 -15.74 -11.04 7.17
CA ASP A 104 -16.50 -11.71 8.22
C ASP A 104 -16.02 -11.31 9.61
N ASP A 105 -16.82 -11.65 10.63
CA ASP A 105 -16.56 -11.24 12.02
C ASP A 105 -15.26 -11.84 12.57
N ASP A 106 -14.90 -13.05 12.20
CA ASP A 106 -13.65 -13.69 12.63
C ASP A 106 -12.43 -12.95 12.07
N PHE A 107 -12.41 -12.71 10.78
CA PHE A 107 -11.32 -11.99 10.12
C PHE A 107 -11.19 -10.56 10.67
N TYR A 108 -12.34 -9.87 10.84
CA TYR A 108 -12.39 -8.55 11.46
C TYR A 108 -11.78 -8.57 12.88
N SER A 109 -12.20 -9.53 13.72
CA SER A 109 -11.71 -9.63 15.09
C SER A 109 -10.21 -9.92 15.17
N ARG A 110 -9.69 -10.77 14.30
CA ARG A 110 -8.24 -11.04 14.22
C ARG A 110 -7.46 -9.77 13.87
N ALA A 111 -7.96 -8.98 12.93
CA ALA A 111 -7.32 -7.74 12.52
C ALA A 111 -7.37 -6.68 13.63
N VAL A 112 -8.49 -6.52 14.31
CA VAL A 112 -8.62 -5.59 15.45
C VAL A 112 -7.66 -6.00 16.58
N THR A 113 -7.57 -7.29 16.87
CA THR A 113 -6.65 -7.80 17.90
C THR A 113 -5.19 -7.49 17.55
N ALA A 114 -4.80 -7.65 16.28
CA ALA A 114 -3.43 -7.44 15.82
C ALA A 114 -3.05 -5.96 15.75
N PHE A 115 -3.93 -5.09 15.27
CA PHE A 115 -3.61 -3.70 14.91
C PHE A 115 -4.30 -2.66 15.78
N GLY A 116 -5.29 -3.05 16.58
CA GLY A 116 -6.13 -2.14 17.35
C GLY A 116 -7.22 -1.50 16.48
N GLU A 117 -8.18 -0.86 17.13
CA GLU A 117 -9.31 -0.23 16.45
C GLU A 117 -8.88 0.89 15.50
N LYS A 118 -7.99 1.77 15.97
CA LYS A 118 -7.41 2.82 15.11
C LYS A 118 -6.55 2.23 14.00
N GLY A 119 -5.74 1.22 14.33
CA GLY A 119 -4.84 0.59 13.37
C GLY A 119 -5.57 -0.02 12.18
N ILE A 120 -6.69 -0.72 12.43
CA ILE A 120 -7.45 -1.33 11.35
C ILE A 120 -8.11 -0.28 10.44
N VAL A 121 -8.52 0.85 11.00
CA VAL A 121 -9.07 1.97 10.21
C VAL A 121 -7.99 2.56 9.30
N ILE A 122 -6.81 2.89 9.86
CA ILE A 122 -5.72 3.46 9.02
C ILE A 122 -5.19 2.46 8.00
N LEU A 123 -5.11 1.19 8.31
CA LEU A 123 -4.72 0.16 7.35
C LEU A 123 -5.74 0.08 6.20
N THR A 124 -7.03 0.10 6.51
CA THR A 124 -8.10 0.09 5.51
C THR A 124 -8.03 1.32 4.60
N ILE A 125 -7.80 2.50 5.18
CA ILE A 125 -7.63 3.74 4.40
C ILE A 125 -6.38 3.65 3.51
N ALA A 126 -5.29 3.08 4.03
CA ALA A 126 -4.06 2.89 3.25
C ALA A 126 -4.29 1.97 2.03
N VAL A 127 -5.02 0.87 2.22
CA VAL A 127 -5.39 -0.02 1.11
C VAL A 127 -6.25 0.70 0.08
N ASN A 128 -7.22 1.48 0.53
CA ASN A 128 -8.07 2.28 -0.37
C ASN A 128 -7.24 3.32 -1.14
N ALA A 129 -6.31 3.98 -0.46
CA ALA A 129 -5.45 4.99 -1.07
C ALA A 129 -4.60 4.41 -2.21
N ILE A 130 -3.93 3.29 -1.98
CA ILE A 130 -3.10 2.68 -3.04
C ILE A 130 -3.96 2.14 -4.18
N ASN A 131 -5.15 1.61 -3.92
CA ASN A 131 -6.10 1.25 -4.97
C ASN A 131 -6.48 2.46 -5.83
N SER A 132 -6.72 3.61 -5.20
CA SER A 132 -7.03 4.86 -5.90
C SER A 132 -5.85 5.29 -6.79
N TRP A 133 -4.64 5.34 -6.25
CA TRP A 133 -3.44 5.69 -7.02
C TRP A 133 -3.17 4.74 -8.18
N ASN A 134 -3.35 3.44 -7.96
CA ASN A 134 -3.20 2.44 -9.03
C ASN A 134 -4.12 2.75 -10.20
N ARG A 135 -5.38 3.10 -9.94
CA ARG A 135 -6.36 3.42 -10.97
C ARG A 135 -6.01 4.72 -11.71
N ILE A 136 -5.61 5.75 -10.98
CA ILE A 136 -5.14 7.01 -11.57
C ILE A 136 -3.95 6.75 -12.51
N CYS A 137 -2.93 6.07 -12.02
CA CYS A 137 -1.72 5.81 -12.80
C CYS A 137 -1.97 4.89 -14.00
N LYS A 138 -2.90 3.93 -13.89
CA LYS A 138 -3.27 3.08 -15.02
C LYS A 138 -4.04 3.84 -16.09
N VAL A 139 -4.84 4.83 -15.72
CA VAL A 139 -5.57 5.67 -16.69
C VAL A 139 -4.64 6.66 -17.38
N PHE A 140 -3.80 7.35 -16.62
CA PHE A 140 -3.00 8.46 -17.16
C PHE A 140 -1.58 8.07 -17.54
N LYS A 141 -1.10 6.92 -17.10
CA LYS A 141 0.19 6.33 -17.47
C LYS A 141 1.37 7.30 -17.34
N PRO A 142 1.65 7.83 -16.14
CA PRO A 142 2.82 8.67 -15.94
C PRO A 142 4.10 7.88 -16.31
N GLU A 143 5.11 8.57 -16.77
CA GLU A 143 6.38 7.96 -17.14
C GLU A 143 7.07 7.34 -15.93
N LEU A 144 7.56 6.09 -16.10
CA LEU A 144 8.30 5.40 -15.04
C LEU A 144 9.50 6.23 -14.60
N GLY A 145 9.66 6.35 -13.28
CA GLY A 145 10.75 7.12 -12.69
C GLY A 145 10.50 8.63 -12.61
N SER A 146 9.42 9.16 -13.20
CA SER A 146 9.15 10.61 -13.20
C SER A 146 8.96 11.18 -11.79
N TYR A 147 8.58 10.38 -10.80
CA TYR A 147 8.50 10.80 -9.39
C TYR A 147 9.86 11.24 -8.83
N LYS A 148 10.96 10.81 -9.43
CA LYS A 148 12.33 11.19 -9.00
C LYS A 148 12.71 12.61 -9.39
N ALA A 149 11.98 13.20 -10.33
CA ALA A 149 12.24 14.54 -10.85
C ALA A 149 11.56 15.65 -10.03
N SER A 150 10.79 15.31 -9.03
CA SER A 150 10.05 16.25 -8.18
C SER A 150 10.79 16.56 -6.88
#